data_4ceedae61f772d8418a42be0ae3542c6
#
_entry.id   4ceedae61f772d8418a42be0ae3542c6
#
_cell.length_a   1.000
_cell.length_b   1.000
_cell.length_c   1.000
_cell.angle_alpha   90.00
_cell.angle_beta   90.00
_cell.angle_gamma   90.00
#
_symmetry.space_group_name_H-M   'P 1'
#
loop_
_entity.id
_entity.type
_entity.pdbx_description
1 polymer ?
#
loop_
_entity_poly.entity_id
_entity_poly.type
_entity_poly.pdbx_seq_one_letter_code
_entity_poly.pdbx_strand_id
1 'polypeptide(L)'
;MTDTYPRDMVGYGKNPPDPLWPGGARIAVQFVINYEEGAENTILHGDEASESLLTEFGFALPRVGERSLPVESMYEYGSRVGFWRLHRLFTEREVPITVFGVAMALQRNPDAVAAMLESGWEIASHGYRWIDHHGMPEEVEREHIRKVVEIHEQVVGTRPLGHFLGRRSENTVRLVAEEGGFVYSQDSYADEIPYWVVESDRPLLIVPYTADVNDHRFTTSPGFDWGEPFFEYARDAFDVLYEQGAEHPRTMAIGLHCRLVGRPGRFGALKRFVEHVQSHDDVWLCRGIDIAEHWRSRFSVPA
;
A
#
# COMPACT_ATOMS: atom_id res chain seq x y z
N MET A 1 24.57 -31.31 3.61
CA MET A 1 23.38 -30.66 3.09
C MET A 1 23.19 -29.42 3.97
N THR A 2 23.56 -28.26 3.49
CA THR A 2 23.22 -27.01 4.16
C THR A 2 21.73 -26.84 3.97
N ASP A 3 21.00 -27.02 5.07
CA ASP A 3 19.56 -26.76 5.13
C ASP A 3 19.35 -25.25 4.90
N THR A 4 19.12 -24.87 3.64
CA THR A 4 18.88 -23.47 3.29
C THR A 4 17.46 -23.15 3.67
N TYR A 5 17.29 -22.67 4.90
CA TYR A 5 16.01 -22.12 5.32
C TYR A 5 15.62 -20.97 4.40
N PRO A 6 14.43 -20.99 3.79
CA PRO A 6 14.08 -20.08 2.70
C PRO A 6 13.76 -18.64 3.15
N ARG A 7 13.87 -18.35 4.44
CA ARG A 7 13.54 -17.03 5.01
C ARG A 7 14.80 -16.37 5.56
N ASP A 8 15.00 -15.09 5.26
CA ASP A 8 16.01 -14.28 5.95
C ASP A 8 15.47 -13.86 7.33
N MET A 9 16.09 -14.40 8.38
CA MET A 9 15.78 -14.06 9.78
C MET A 9 16.84 -13.16 10.40
N VAL A 10 17.81 -12.70 9.63
CA VAL A 10 18.94 -11.87 10.10
C VAL A 10 18.77 -10.41 9.72
N GLY A 11 18.32 -10.10 8.49
CA GLY A 11 18.18 -8.75 7.96
C GLY A 11 19.45 -7.92 8.17
N TYR A 12 19.28 -6.65 8.55
CA TYR A 12 20.42 -5.77 8.87
C TYR A 12 20.97 -5.97 10.29
N GLY A 13 20.28 -6.73 11.15
CA GLY A 13 20.68 -6.97 12.54
C GLY A 13 20.80 -5.68 13.35
N LYS A 14 21.84 -5.62 14.21
CA LYS A 14 22.03 -4.48 15.12
C LYS A 14 22.65 -3.23 14.50
N ASN A 15 23.12 -3.31 13.28
CA ASN A 15 23.81 -2.22 12.58
C ASN A 15 23.14 -1.95 11.21
N PRO A 16 21.91 -1.46 11.16
CA PRO A 16 21.26 -1.10 9.91
C PRO A 16 22.03 0.03 9.21
N PRO A 17 22.07 0.05 7.88
CA PRO A 17 22.68 1.16 7.16
C PRO A 17 21.91 2.46 7.41
N ASP A 18 22.62 3.57 7.45
CA ASP A 18 21.99 4.88 7.52
C ASP A 18 21.51 5.29 6.11
N PRO A 19 20.20 5.43 5.91
CA PRO A 19 19.65 5.81 4.61
C PRO A 19 19.99 7.25 4.22
N LEU A 20 20.42 8.08 5.16
CA LEU A 20 20.70 9.51 4.94
C LEU A 20 19.54 10.23 4.22
N TRP A 21 18.34 10.13 4.79
CA TRP A 21 17.15 10.72 4.20
C TRP A 21 17.34 12.20 3.83
N PRO A 22 16.66 12.71 2.80
CA PRO A 22 16.72 14.11 2.41
C PRO A 22 16.50 15.06 3.59
N GLY A 23 17.27 16.16 3.65
CA GLY A 23 17.20 17.11 4.75
C GLY A 23 17.73 16.62 6.10
N GLY A 24 18.31 15.42 6.17
CA GLY A 24 18.72 14.81 7.43
C GLY A 24 17.54 14.29 8.25
N ALA A 25 16.44 13.94 7.58
CA ALA A 25 15.23 13.46 8.25
C ALA A 25 15.48 12.16 9.03
N ARG A 26 14.86 12.08 10.19
CA ARG A 26 14.88 10.91 11.08
C ARG A 26 13.95 9.80 10.60
N ILE A 27 12.89 10.20 9.90
CA ILE A 27 11.87 9.27 9.42
C ILE A 27 11.38 9.70 8.04
N ALA A 28 11.25 8.75 7.13
CA ALA A 28 10.52 8.90 5.88
C ALA A 28 9.10 8.40 6.07
N VAL A 29 8.12 9.27 5.94
CA VAL A 29 6.70 8.95 6.15
C VAL A 29 5.96 8.95 4.82
N GLN A 30 5.34 7.82 4.49
CA GLN A 30 4.55 7.60 3.30
C GLN A 30 3.08 7.41 3.67
N PHE A 31 2.19 8.28 3.20
CA PHE A 31 0.76 8.02 3.22
C PHE A 31 0.34 7.28 1.96
N VAL A 32 -0.35 6.16 2.15
CA VAL A 32 -0.75 5.24 1.08
C VAL A 32 -2.27 5.18 1.01
N ILE A 33 -2.84 5.40 -0.18
CA ILE A 33 -4.24 5.11 -0.46
C ILE A 33 -4.31 3.82 -1.26
N ASN A 34 -4.92 2.78 -0.69
CA ASN A 34 -5.27 1.57 -1.42
C ASN A 34 -6.61 1.82 -2.12
N TYR A 35 -6.56 2.08 -3.43
CA TYR A 35 -7.73 2.37 -4.25
C TYR A 35 -8.23 1.09 -4.90
N GLU A 36 -9.25 0.47 -4.32
CA GLU A 36 -9.69 -0.90 -4.62
C GLU A 36 -11.13 -0.97 -5.13
N GLU A 37 -11.87 0.11 -5.00
CA GLU A 37 -13.31 0.20 -5.15
C GLU A 37 -13.78 -0.19 -6.56
N GLY A 38 -14.55 -1.26 -6.64
CA GLY A 38 -15.08 -1.83 -7.90
C GLY A 38 -14.20 -2.91 -8.52
N ALA A 39 -13.15 -3.37 -7.82
CA ALA A 39 -12.29 -4.47 -8.25
C ALA A 39 -12.32 -5.69 -7.29
N GLU A 40 -13.14 -5.63 -6.26
CA GLU A 40 -13.40 -6.70 -5.29
C GLU A 40 -14.04 -7.94 -5.92
N ASN A 41 -14.08 -9.05 -5.15
CA ASN A 41 -14.79 -10.26 -5.57
C ASN A 41 -16.29 -10.00 -5.76
N THR A 42 -16.81 -10.35 -6.92
CA THR A 42 -18.26 -10.32 -7.22
C THR A 42 -18.59 -11.23 -8.39
N ILE A 43 -19.77 -11.82 -8.38
CA ILE A 43 -20.27 -12.62 -9.52
C ILE A 43 -20.33 -11.81 -10.82
N LEU A 44 -20.36 -10.46 -10.76
CA LEU A 44 -20.30 -9.61 -11.96
C LEU A 44 -18.95 -9.69 -12.69
N HIS A 45 -17.92 -10.17 -12.01
CA HIS A 45 -16.59 -10.42 -12.57
C HIS A 45 -16.33 -11.89 -12.90
N GLY A 46 -17.33 -12.76 -12.69
CA GLY A 46 -17.22 -14.21 -12.86
C GLY A 46 -16.68 -14.93 -11.63
N ASP A 47 -16.59 -14.26 -10.48
CA ASP A 47 -16.18 -14.90 -9.23
C ASP A 47 -17.27 -15.82 -8.68
N GLU A 48 -16.86 -16.83 -7.91
CA GLU A 48 -17.78 -17.77 -7.28
C GLU A 48 -18.67 -17.13 -6.22
N ALA A 49 -18.16 -16.11 -5.54
CA ALA A 49 -18.83 -15.47 -4.42
C ALA A 49 -18.57 -13.95 -4.35
N SER A 50 -19.40 -13.26 -3.57
CA SER A 50 -19.19 -11.85 -3.22
C SER A 50 -18.02 -11.65 -2.28
N GLU A 51 -17.45 -10.44 -2.24
CA GLU A 51 -16.44 -10.05 -1.25
C GLU A 51 -17.02 -10.07 0.17
N SER A 52 -16.14 -10.37 1.12
CA SER A 52 -16.45 -10.33 2.57
C SER A 52 -15.36 -9.67 3.40
N LEU A 53 -14.18 -9.46 2.79
CA LEU A 53 -13.02 -8.90 3.49
C LEU A 53 -13.08 -7.36 3.53
N LEU A 54 -12.57 -6.79 4.60
CA LEU A 54 -12.47 -5.34 4.82
C LEU A 54 -13.80 -4.59 4.58
N THR A 55 -14.87 -5.13 5.19
CA THR A 55 -16.21 -4.55 5.16
C THR A 55 -16.66 -4.15 6.55
N GLU A 56 -17.67 -3.27 6.65
CA GLU A 56 -18.31 -2.92 7.95
C GLU A 56 -19.13 -4.09 8.54
N PHE A 57 -19.35 -5.13 7.75
CA PHE A 57 -20.03 -6.34 8.17
C PHE A 57 -19.01 -7.40 8.57
N GLY A 58 -18.32 -7.20 9.69
CA GLY A 58 -17.18 -8.01 10.15
C GLY A 58 -17.40 -9.52 10.27
N PHE A 59 -18.64 -10.00 10.14
CA PHE A 59 -19.02 -11.42 10.12
C PHE A 59 -19.79 -11.80 8.85
N ALA A 60 -19.78 -10.96 7.81
CA ALA A 60 -20.43 -11.30 6.57
C ALA A 60 -19.70 -12.47 5.92
N LEU A 61 -20.41 -13.58 5.75
CA LEU A 61 -19.92 -14.68 4.92
C LEU A 61 -20.06 -14.29 3.44
N PRO A 62 -19.12 -14.72 2.58
CA PRO A 62 -19.26 -14.57 1.15
C PRO A 62 -20.59 -15.19 0.67
N ARG A 63 -21.30 -14.52 -0.22
CA ARG A 63 -22.51 -15.05 -0.84
C ARG A 63 -22.13 -15.77 -2.12
N VAL A 64 -22.23 -17.10 -2.09
CA VAL A 64 -21.93 -17.95 -3.24
C VAL A 64 -23.02 -17.83 -4.30
N GLY A 65 -22.63 -17.53 -5.53
CA GLY A 65 -23.54 -17.40 -6.67
C GLY A 65 -24.46 -16.17 -6.63
N GLU A 66 -24.28 -15.27 -5.65
CA GLU A 66 -25.14 -14.09 -5.46
C GLU A 66 -24.32 -12.82 -5.24
N ARG A 67 -24.89 -11.67 -5.60
CA ARG A 67 -24.36 -10.36 -5.26
C ARG A 67 -24.63 -10.03 -3.78
N SER A 68 -23.70 -9.32 -3.15
CA SER A 68 -23.93 -8.70 -1.84
C SER A 68 -24.08 -7.19 -1.99
N LEU A 69 -25.31 -6.73 -2.28
CA LEU A 69 -25.59 -5.29 -2.49
C LEU A 69 -25.15 -4.40 -1.32
N PRO A 70 -25.30 -4.82 -0.02
CA PRO A 70 -24.75 -4.05 1.08
C PRO A 70 -23.23 -3.89 1.00
N VAL A 71 -22.46 -4.93 0.65
CA VAL A 71 -21.01 -4.86 0.50
C VAL A 71 -20.65 -3.98 -0.70
N GLU A 72 -21.25 -4.21 -1.87
CA GLU A 72 -21.03 -3.38 -3.05
C GLU A 72 -21.27 -1.89 -2.77
N SER A 73 -22.33 -1.54 -2.03
CA SER A 73 -22.60 -0.15 -1.66
C SER A 73 -21.56 0.48 -0.75
N MET A 74 -20.80 -0.32 0.00
CA MET A 74 -19.68 0.18 0.81
C MET A 74 -18.46 0.51 -0.06
N TYR A 75 -18.16 -0.31 -1.05
CA TYR A 75 -17.14 -0.02 -2.05
C TYR A 75 -17.54 1.22 -2.87
N GLU A 76 -18.80 1.31 -3.31
CA GLU A 76 -19.33 2.53 -3.95
C GLU A 76 -19.15 3.78 -3.10
N TYR A 77 -19.40 3.71 -1.78
CA TYR A 77 -19.15 4.83 -0.88
C TYR A 77 -17.68 5.24 -0.88
N GLY A 78 -16.76 4.28 -0.88
CA GLY A 78 -15.32 4.55 -0.95
C GLY A 78 -14.98 5.38 -2.18
N SER A 79 -15.43 4.95 -3.35
CA SER A 79 -15.20 5.66 -4.62
C SER A 79 -15.92 7.01 -4.69
N ARG A 80 -17.19 7.06 -4.28
CA ARG A 80 -18.08 8.23 -4.49
C ARG A 80 -17.88 9.34 -3.45
N VAL A 81 -17.42 8.98 -2.23
CA VAL A 81 -17.35 9.91 -1.09
C VAL A 81 -16.01 9.85 -0.37
N GLY A 82 -15.56 8.64 -0.01
CA GLY A 82 -14.36 8.44 0.79
C GLY A 82 -13.10 8.97 0.11
N PHE A 83 -12.91 8.61 -1.14
CA PHE A 83 -11.79 9.10 -1.96
C PHE A 83 -11.73 10.63 -1.97
N TRP A 84 -12.81 11.31 -2.28
CA TRP A 84 -12.84 12.78 -2.38
C TRP A 84 -12.60 13.48 -1.04
N ARG A 85 -12.94 12.81 0.07
CA ARG A 85 -12.63 13.32 1.41
C ARG A 85 -11.14 13.22 1.71
N LEU A 86 -10.50 12.09 1.38
CA LEU A 86 -9.05 11.90 1.52
C LEU A 86 -8.29 12.83 0.57
N HIS A 87 -8.74 12.92 -0.68
CA HIS A 87 -8.14 13.80 -1.68
C HIS A 87 -8.06 15.25 -1.19
N ARG A 88 -9.18 15.81 -0.70
CA ARG A 88 -9.19 17.17 -0.16
C ARG A 88 -8.23 17.34 1.03
N LEU A 89 -8.21 16.40 1.97
CA LEU A 89 -7.32 16.49 3.12
C LEU A 89 -5.85 16.60 2.68
N PHE A 90 -5.42 15.68 1.83
CA PHE A 90 -4.02 15.59 1.47
C PHE A 90 -3.57 16.69 0.50
N THR A 91 -4.44 17.16 -0.38
CA THR A 91 -4.14 18.31 -1.24
C THR A 91 -4.11 19.63 -0.48
N GLU A 92 -5.06 19.86 0.46
CA GLU A 92 -5.06 21.04 1.32
C GLU A 92 -3.86 21.10 2.27
N ARG A 93 -3.31 19.93 2.63
CA ARG A 93 -2.14 19.79 3.51
C ARG A 93 -0.82 19.63 2.77
N GLU A 94 -0.86 19.65 1.43
CA GLU A 94 0.31 19.46 0.56
C GLU A 94 1.11 18.19 0.89
N VAL A 95 0.40 17.10 1.26
CA VAL A 95 1.01 15.80 1.58
C VAL A 95 1.14 14.97 0.31
N PRO A 96 2.35 14.55 -0.06
CA PRO A 96 2.55 13.63 -1.18
C PRO A 96 1.97 12.25 -0.86
N ILE A 97 1.30 11.65 -1.85
CA ILE A 97 0.61 10.36 -1.69
C ILE A 97 1.12 9.34 -2.69
N THR A 98 1.25 8.09 -2.24
CA THR A 98 1.26 6.93 -3.12
C THR A 98 -0.13 6.32 -3.14
N VAL A 99 -0.70 6.19 -4.33
CA VAL A 99 -1.92 5.43 -4.54
C VAL A 99 -1.54 4.05 -5.06
N PHE A 100 -1.79 3.00 -4.29
CA PHE A 100 -1.83 1.66 -4.83
C PHE A 100 -3.21 1.45 -5.45
N GLY A 101 -3.27 1.62 -6.78
CA GLY A 101 -4.49 1.50 -7.54
C GLY A 101 -4.66 0.10 -8.13
N VAL A 102 -5.77 -0.55 -7.81
CA VAL A 102 -6.16 -1.78 -8.51
C VAL A 102 -6.54 -1.40 -9.94
N ALA A 103 -5.91 -2.00 -10.94
CA ALA A 103 -6.05 -1.57 -12.33
C ALA A 103 -7.52 -1.52 -12.80
N MET A 104 -8.34 -2.50 -12.43
CA MET A 104 -9.77 -2.52 -12.73
C MET A 104 -10.54 -1.39 -12.02
N ALA A 105 -10.14 -0.99 -10.81
CA ALA A 105 -10.75 0.13 -10.08
C ALA A 105 -10.43 1.47 -10.75
N LEU A 106 -9.17 1.65 -11.19
CA LEU A 106 -8.75 2.85 -11.93
C LEU A 106 -9.54 3.01 -13.24
N GLN A 107 -9.74 1.93 -14.00
CA GLN A 107 -10.55 1.97 -15.23
C GLN A 107 -11.99 2.45 -15.00
N ARG A 108 -12.55 2.18 -13.82
CA ARG A 108 -13.95 2.47 -13.49
C ARG A 108 -14.21 3.89 -13.03
N ASN A 109 -13.17 4.59 -12.61
CA ASN A 109 -13.30 5.97 -12.11
C ASN A 109 -12.22 6.88 -12.71
N PRO A 110 -12.36 7.30 -13.98
CA PRO A 110 -11.39 8.18 -14.62
C PRO A 110 -11.30 9.56 -13.96
N ASP A 111 -12.35 10.04 -13.31
CA ASP A 111 -12.33 11.32 -12.59
C ASP A 111 -11.41 11.24 -11.35
N ALA A 112 -11.40 10.11 -10.65
CA ALA A 112 -10.46 9.90 -9.54
C ALA A 112 -9.02 9.83 -10.05
N VAL A 113 -8.77 9.14 -11.18
CA VAL A 113 -7.44 9.07 -11.79
C VAL A 113 -6.96 10.47 -12.20
N ALA A 114 -7.81 11.27 -12.84
CA ALA A 114 -7.49 12.64 -13.21
C ALA A 114 -7.11 13.48 -11.98
N ALA A 115 -7.88 13.39 -10.89
CA ALA A 115 -7.59 14.10 -9.65
C ALA A 115 -6.26 13.67 -9.00
N MET A 116 -5.92 12.36 -9.02
CA MET A 116 -4.64 11.85 -8.55
C MET A 116 -3.48 12.45 -9.36
N LEU A 117 -3.60 12.48 -10.69
CA LEU A 117 -2.59 13.02 -11.60
C LEU A 117 -2.42 14.53 -11.43
N GLU A 118 -3.53 15.29 -11.35
CA GLU A 118 -3.52 16.74 -11.12
C GLU A 118 -2.84 17.12 -9.79
N SER A 119 -2.95 16.24 -8.78
CA SER A 119 -2.31 16.42 -7.47
C SER A 119 -0.84 15.98 -7.45
N GLY A 120 -0.30 15.44 -8.55
CA GLY A 120 1.08 14.94 -8.62
C GLY A 120 1.32 13.70 -7.76
N TRP A 121 0.26 12.94 -7.45
CA TRP A 121 0.36 11.72 -6.67
C TRP A 121 0.99 10.59 -7.49
N GLU A 122 1.73 9.72 -6.84
CA GLU A 122 2.18 8.48 -7.45
C GLU A 122 1.00 7.53 -7.60
N ILE A 123 0.80 6.97 -8.80
CA ILE A 123 -0.16 5.88 -9.01
C ILE A 123 0.64 4.61 -9.30
N ALA A 124 0.77 3.78 -8.28
CA ALA A 124 1.44 2.49 -8.30
C ALA A 124 0.44 1.34 -8.44
N SER A 125 0.93 0.15 -8.73
CA SER A 125 0.09 -1.04 -8.94
C SER A 125 -0.40 -1.66 -7.64
N HIS A 126 -1.70 -1.97 -7.57
CA HIS A 126 -2.31 -2.85 -6.56
C HIS A 126 -2.88 -4.14 -7.19
N GLY A 127 -2.20 -4.63 -8.22
CA GLY A 127 -2.68 -5.77 -8.99
C GLY A 127 -3.78 -5.43 -10.00
N TYR A 128 -4.19 -6.45 -10.77
CA TYR A 128 -5.25 -6.33 -11.77
C TYR A 128 -6.63 -6.25 -11.13
N ARG A 129 -6.86 -7.13 -10.14
CA ARG A 129 -8.08 -7.24 -9.33
C ARG A 129 -7.71 -7.34 -7.85
N TRP A 130 -8.62 -6.92 -6.98
CA TRP A 130 -8.44 -7.06 -5.54
C TRP A 130 -8.93 -8.44 -5.07
N ILE A 131 -8.15 -9.46 -5.36
CA ILE A 131 -8.43 -10.87 -5.05
C ILE A 131 -7.24 -11.54 -4.39
N ASP A 132 -7.47 -12.70 -3.76
CA ASP A 132 -6.39 -13.50 -3.18
C ASP A 132 -5.62 -14.22 -4.30
N HIS A 133 -4.29 -14.09 -4.26
CA HIS A 133 -3.41 -14.79 -5.20
C HIS A 133 -2.87 -16.11 -4.63
N HIS A 134 -3.17 -16.43 -3.36
CA HIS A 134 -2.75 -17.72 -2.79
C HIS A 134 -3.29 -18.88 -3.60
N GLY A 135 -2.37 -19.74 -4.09
CA GLY A 135 -2.73 -20.87 -4.93
C GLY A 135 -3.13 -20.54 -6.37
N MET A 136 -3.02 -19.25 -6.79
CA MET A 136 -3.23 -18.88 -8.19
C MET A 136 -2.17 -19.53 -9.09
N PRO A 137 -2.54 -20.11 -10.25
CA PRO A 137 -1.56 -20.60 -11.20
C PRO A 137 -0.62 -19.48 -11.68
N GLU A 138 0.68 -19.77 -11.75
CA GLU A 138 1.70 -18.77 -12.11
C GLU A 138 1.40 -18.03 -13.42
N GLU A 139 0.93 -18.75 -14.44
CA GLU A 139 0.60 -18.16 -15.74
C GLU A 139 -0.56 -17.14 -15.66
N VAL A 140 -1.51 -17.39 -14.76
CA VAL A 140 -2.63 -16.46 -14.51
C VAL A 140 -2.14 -15.21 -13.79
N GLU A 141 -1.26 -15.39 -12.81
CA GLU A 141 -0.68 -14.26 -12.09
C GLU A 141 0.22 -13.41 -13.00
N ARG A 142 1.03 -14.04 -13.86
CA ARG A 142 1.83 -13.37 -14.89
C ARG A 142 0.96 -12.56 -15.84
N GLU A 143 -0.15 -13.12 -16.29
CA GLU A 143 -1.12 -12.41 -17.13
C GLU A 143 -1.77 -11.24 -16.38
N HIS A 144 -2.05 -11.36 -15.09
CA HIS A 144 -2.53 -10.26 -14.26
C HIS A 144 -1.52 -9.11 -14.20
N ILE A 145 -0.24 -9.41 -14.01
CA ILE A 145 0.83 -8.39 -13.99
C ILE A 145 0.90 -7.67 -15.35
N ARG A 146 0.83 -8.41 -16.46
CA ARG A 146 0.80 -7.82 -17.80
C ARG A 146 -0.38 -6.87 -18.00
N LYS A 147 -1.59 -7.30 -17.59
CA LYS A 147 -2.81 -6.48 -17.65
C LYS A 147 -2.71 -5.21 -16.81
N VAL A 148 -2.07 -5.28 -15.65
CA VAL A 148 -1.81 -4.10 -14.83
C VAL A 148 -1.04 -3.05 -15.62
N VAL A 149 0.06 -3.43 -16.26
CA VAL A 149 0.90 -2.50 -17.02
C VAL A 149 0.09 -1.90 -18.17
N GLU A 150 -0.60 -2.73 -18.95
CA GLU A 150 -1.42 -2.26 -20.07
C GLU A 150 -2.51 -1.27 -19.66
N ILE A 151 -3.22 -1.58 -18.57
CA ILE A 151 -4.30 -0.73 -18.08
C ILE A 151 -3.74 0.59 -17.54
N HIS A 152 -2.65 0.54 -16.76
CA HIS A 152 -2.01 1.77 -16.30
C HIS A 152 -1.58 2.67 -17.45
N GLU A 153 -0.94 2.13 -18.49
CA GLU A 153 -0.59 2.90 -19.68
C GLU A 153 -1.80 3.53 -20.36
N GLN A 154 -2.95 2.83 -20.38
CA GLN A 154 -4.18 3.33 -20.98
C GLN A 154 -4.86 4.43 -20.15
N VAL A 155 -4.92 4.29 -18.82
CA VAL A 155 -5.76 5.17 -17.97
C VAL A 155 -4.96 6.22 -17.20
N VAL A 156 -3.68 5.94 -16.92
CA VAL A 156 -2.75 6.84 -16.21
C VAL A 156 -1.81 7.54 -17.21
N GLY A 157 -1.59 6.94 -18.38
CA GLY A 157 -0.68 7.44 -19.40
C GLY A 157 0.78 6.97 -19.24
N THR A 158 1.10 6.27 -18.15
CA THR A 158 2.42 5.72 -17.85
C THR A 158 2.29 4.36 -17.18
N ARG A 159 3.32 3.52 -17.29
CA ARG A 159 3.37 2.28 -16.54
C ARG A 159 3.54 2.55 -15.03
N PRO A 160 3.09 1.64 -14.15
CA PRO A 160 3.37 1.74 -12.73
C PRO A 160 4.85 1.41 -12.45
N LEU A 161 5.45 2.14 -11.50
CA LEU A 161 6.84 1.90 -11.07
C LEU A 161 6.91 1.16 -9.73
N GLY A 162 5.88 1.27 -8.90
CA GLY A 162 5.75 0.54 -7.66
C GLY A 162 4.70 -0.57 -7.76
N HIS A 163 4.85 -1.60 -6.93
CA HIS A 163 3.91 -2.72 -6.82
C HIS A 163 3.64 -3.07 -5.36
N PHE A 164 2.39 -3.30 -5.03
CA PHE A 164 1.94 -3.87 -3.76
C PHE A 164 0.66 -4.65 -4.00
N LEU A 165 0.60 -5.89 -3.60
CA LEU A 165 -0.58 -6.74 -3.74
C LEU A 165 -1.28 -7.00 -2.40
N GLY A 166 -0.50 -7.14 -1.32
CA GLY A 166 -0.98 -7.42 0.03
C GLY A 166 -1.48 -8.86 0.24
N ARG A 167 -2.14 -9.43 -0.77
CA ARG A 167 -2.68 -10.81 -0.79
C ARG A 167 -1.91 -11.67 -1.78
N ARG A 168 -0.57 -11.57 -1.72
CA ARG A 168 0.36 -12.17 -2.67
C ARG A 168 0.46 -13.69 -2.59
N SER A 169 0.83 -14.32 -3.70
CA SER A 169 1.29 -15.70 -3.77
C SER A 169 2.78 -15.81 -3.40
N GLU A 170 3.31 -17.01 -3.39
CA GLU A 170 4.76 -17.27 -3.30
C GLU A 170 5.53 -16.82 -4.55
N ASN A 171 4.85 -16.65 -5.70
CA ASN A 171 5.47 -16.27 -6.96
C ASN A 171 5.51 -14.76 -7.20
N THR A 172 4.66 -13.97 -6.53
CA THR A 172 4.39 -12.56 -6.84
C THR A 172 5.68 -11.74 -6.96
N VAL A 173 6.55 -11.77 -5.94
CA VAL A 173 7.76 -10.94 -5.90
C VAL A 173 8.70 -11.30 -7.05
N ARG A 174 8.88 -12.59 -7.32
CA ARG A 174 9.68 -13.09 -8.45
C ARG A 174 9.10 -12.65 -9.78
N LEU A 175 7.79 -12.81 -10.00
CA LEU A 175 7.12 -12.44 -11.24
C LEU A 175 7.18 -10.92 -11.51
N VAL A 176 7.04 -10.10 -10.47
CA VAL A 176 7.20 -8.64 -10.55
C VAL A 176 8.64 -8.27 -10.92
N ALA A 177 9.64 -8.96 -10.34
CA ALA A 177 11.04 -8.76 -10.71
C ALA A 177 11.33 -9.17 -12.17
N GLU A 178 10.79 -10.31 -12.61
CA GLU A 178 10.97 -10.84 -13.98
C GLU A 178 10.32 -9.93 -15.03
N GLU A 179 9.20 -9.30 -14.74
CA GLU A 179 8.56 -8.31 -15.63
C GLU A 179 9.51 -7.15 -15.94
N GLY A 180 10.28 -6.71 -14.95
CA GLY A 180 11.50 -5.91 -15.11
C GLY A 180 11.31 -4.41 -15.27
N GLY A 181 10.09 -3.90 -15.23
CA GLY A 181 9.80 -2.45 -15.28
C GLY A 181 9.40 -1.84 -13.94
N PHE A 182 9.16 -2.65 -12.91
CA PHE A 182 8.92 -2.16 -11.57
C PHE A 182 10.23 -1.77 -10.88
N VAL A 183 10.22 -0.61 -10.22
CA VAL A 183 11.37 -0.07 -9.49
C VAL A 183 11.44 -0.62 -8.08
N TYR A 184 10.27 -0.85 -7.45
CA TYR A 184 10.14 -1.38 -6.11
C TYR A 184 8.85 -2.17 -5.90
N SER A 185 8.84 -3.00 -4.83
CA SER A 185 7.64 -3.61 -4.28
C SER A 185 7.50 -3.29 -2.80
N GLN A 186 6.26 -3.21 -2.30
CA GLN A 186 5.96 -3.09 -0.86
C GLN A 186 5.38 -4.38 -0.27
N ASP A 187 5.44 -5.49 -0.99
CA ASP A 187 4.89 -6.79 -0.54
C ASP A 187 5.74 -7.48 0.53
N SER A 188 6.20 -6.70 1.51
CA SER A 188 6.85 -7.21 2.70
C SER A 188 6.65 -6.32 3.91
N TYR A 189 6.57 -6.93 5.09
CA TYR A 189 6.43 -6.31 6.40
C TYR A 189 7.64 -6.61 7.29
N ALA A 190 8.78 -6.97 6.69
CA ALA A 190 9.88 -7.60 7.42
C ALA A 190 10.93 -6.64 7.97
N ASP A 191 10.89 -5.36 7.59
CA ASP A 191 11.87 -4.36 8.01
C ASP A 191 11.24 -2.95 8.08
N GLU A 192 12.00 -1.98 8.57
CA GLU A 192 11.64 -0.56 8.66
C GLU A 192 12.49 0.34 7.75
N ILE A 193 13.37 -0.25 6.94
CA ILE A 193 14.13 0.41 5.87
C ILE A 193 14.19 -0.48 4.64
N PRO A 194 14.37 0.09 3.43
CA PRO A 194 14.41 -0.71 2.21
C PRO A 194 15.53 -1.74 2.17
N TYR A 195 15.29 -2.85 1.47
CA TYR A 195 16.28 -3.89 1.22
C TYR A 195 16.07 -4.57 -0.13
N TRP A 196 17.12 -5.19 -0.64
CA TRP A 196 17.07 -5.90 -1.91
C TRP A 196 16.68 -7.37 -1.73
N VAL A 197 15.84 -7.89 -2.63
CA VAL A 197 15.59 -9.31 -2.80
C VAL A 197 16.09 -9.77 -4.16
N VAL A 198 16.63 -11.00 -4.19
CA VAL A 198 17.18 -11.63 -5.40
C VAL A 198 16.52 -13.00 -5.55
N GLU A 199 15.27 -12.99 -6.01
CA GLU A 199 14.48 -14.22 -6.28
C GLU A 199 14.47 -14.60 -7.76
N SER A 200 15.10 -13.78 -8.60
CA SER A 200 15.27 -13.99 -10.03
C SER A 200 16.61 -13.40 -10.49
N ASP A 201 16.91 -13.49 -11.78
CA ASP A 201 18.08 -12.82 -12.39
C ASP A 201 18.00 -11.28 -12.29
N ARG A 202 16.86 -10.74 -11.87
CA ARG A 202 16.61 -9.31 -11.70
C ARG A 202 16.30 -9.01 -10.24
N PRO A 203 17.21 -8.35 -9.51
CA PRO A 203 16.94 -7.93 -8.16
C PRO A 203 15.83 -6.89 -8.10
N LEU A 204 14.99 -6.99 -7.08
CA LEU A 204 13.90 -6.07 -6.81
C LEU A 204 14.11 -5.38 -5.46
N LEU A 205 13.91 -4.07 -5.42
CA LEU A 205 13.93 -3.34 -4.16
C LEU A 205 12.62 -3.54 -3.41
N ILE A 206 12.71 -3.94 -2.16
CA ILE A 206 11.57 -3.90 -1.22
C ILE A 206 11.63 -2.58 -0.44
N VAL A 207 10.54 -1.83 -0.49
CA VAL A 207 10.26 -0.71 0.42
C VAL A 207 9.23 -1.26 1.42
N PRO A 208 9.61 -1.57 2.67
CA PRO A 208 8.71 -2.27 3.59
C PRO A 208 7.42 -1.51 3.85
N TYR A 209 6.32 -2.23 4.02
CA TYR A 209 5.01 -1.69 4.37
C TYR A 209 4.76 -1.86 5.87
N THR A 210 4.28 -0.81 6.55
CA THR A 210 3.97 -0.88 7.99
C THR A 210 2.55 -1.42 8.18
N ALA A 211 2.44 -2.71 8.50
CA ALA A 211 1.14 -3.39 8.50
C ALA A 211 0.22 -2.97 9.66
N ASP A 212 0.79 -2.65 10.81
CA ASP A 212 0.06 -2.45 12.06
C ASP A 212 -0.58 -1.05 12.21
N VAL A 213 -0.20 -0.09 11.38
CA VAL A 213 -0.83 1.25 11.30
C VAL A 213 -1.78 1.39 10.09
N ASN A 214 -2.13 0.29 9.46
CA ASN A 214 -3.09 0.26 8.36
C ASN A 214 -4.53 0.30 8.89
N ASP A 215 -5.38 1.11 8.27
CA ASP A 215 -6.80 1.30 8.67
C ASP A 215 -7.68 0.06 8.45
N HIS A 216 -7.17 -0.98 7.75
CA HIS A 216 -7.89 -2.26 7.65
C HIS A 216 -8.20 -2.85 9.05
N ARG A 217 -7.43 -2.49 10.05
CA ARG A 217 -7.65 -2.89 11.44
C ARG A 217 -8.96 -2.38 12.04
N PHE A 218 -9.67 -1.45 11.41
CA PHE A 218 -11.05 -1.14 11.78
C PHE A 218 -12.03 -2.28 11.50
N THR A 219 -11.65 -3.23 10.66
CA THR A 219 -12.53 -4.34 10.24
C THR A 219 -11.97 -5.72 10.60
N THR A 220 -10.81 -5.77 11.24
CA THR A 220 -10.15 -7.01 11.67
C THR A 220 -10.03 -7.06 13.18
N SER A 221 -10.04 -8.24 13.78
CA SER A 221 -9.91 -8.44 15.22
C SER A 221 -8.59 -9.14 15.55
N PRO A 222 -7.85 -8.67 16.58
CA PRO A 222 -8.05 -7.42 17.31
C PRO A 222 -7.71 -6.19 16.47
N GLY A 223 -8.49 -5.11 16.60
CA GLY A 223 -8.34 -3.94 15.76
C GLY A 223 -8.73 -2.64 16.43
N PHE A 224 -9.13 -1.65 15.63
CA PHE A 224 -9.56 -0.35 16.14
C PHE A 224 -11.08 -0.28 16.16
N ASP A 225 -11.69 -0.07 17.33
CA ASP A 225 -13.16 0.05 17.46
C ASP A 225 -13.68 1.39 16.92
N TRP A 226 -12.91 2.48 17.12
CA TRP A 226 -13.24 3.82 16.65
C TRP A 226 -11.97 4.63 16.35
N GLY A 227 -12.12 5.91 16.01
CA GLY A 227 -11.01 6.73 15.54
C GLY A 227 -9.88 6.95 16.56
N GLU A 228 -10.21 7.08 17.88
CA GLU A 228 -9.19 7.40 18.88
C GLU A 228 -8.12 6.31 19.02
N PRO A 229 -8.45 5.01 19.16
CA PRO A 229 -7.43 3.96 19.19
C PRO A 229 -6.54 3.93 17.95
N PHE A 230 -7.08 4.25 16.77
CA PHE A 230 -6.25 4.39 15.55
C PHE A 230 -5.28 5.55 15.67
N PHE A 231 -5.77 6.72 16.11
CA PHE A 231 -4.93 7.91 16.28
C PHE A 231 -3.83 7.67 17.31
N GLU A 232 -4.17 7.16 18.49
CA GLU A 232 -3.20 6.88 19.55
C GLU A 232 -2.14 5.88 19.11
N TYR A 233 -2.55 4.79 18.47
CA TYR A 233 -1.64 3.76 17.99
C TYR A 233 -0.68 4.28 16.90
N ALA A 234 -1.23 4.99 15.91
CA ALA A 234 -0.43 5.54 14.81
C ALA A 234 0.56 6.63 15.29
N ARG A 235 0.09 7.47 16.24
CA ARG A 235 0.93 8.48 16.92
C ARG A 235 2.08 7.81 17.68
N ASP A 236 1.78 6.86 18.53
CA ASP A 236 2.79 6.21 19.37
C ASP A 236 3.80 5.43 18.51
N ALA A 237 3.36 4.79 17.42
CA ALA A 237 4.24 4.15 16.45
C ALA A 237 5.17 5.17 15.77
N PHE A 238 4.60 6.31 15.33
CA PHE A 238 5.38 7.38 14.73
C PHE A 238 6.40 7.96 15.73
N ASP A 239 5.99 8.26 16.96
CA ASP A 239 6.83 8.87 17.99
C ASP A 239 8.03 7.96 18.33
N VAL A 240 7.81 6.64 18.43
CA VAL A 240 8.88 5.66 18.67
C VAL A 240 9.87 5.63 17.48
N LEU A 241 9.36 5.54 16.25
CA LEU A 241 10.23 5.51 15.06
C LEU A 241 10.99 6.83 14.87
N TYR A 242 10.35 7.95 15.18
CA TYR A 242 10.97 9.28 15.13
C TYR A 242 12.09 9.43 16.18
N GLU A 243 11.86 8.96 17.41
CA GLU A 243 12.88 8.95 18.47
C GLU A 243 14.08 8.08 18.08
N GLN A 244 13.84 6.84 17.66
CA GLN A 244 14.88 5.91 17.22
C GLN A 244 15.60 6.40 15.97
N GLY A 245 14.93 7.14 15.13
CA GLY A 245 15.45 7.73 13.90
C GLY A 245 16.57 8.76 14.12
N ALA A 246 16.77 9.23 15.36
CA ALA A 246 17.92 10.07 15.70
C ALA A 246 19.26 9.32 15.57
N GLU A 247 19.26 7.98 15.77
CA GLU A 247 20.43 7.13 15.62
C GLU A 247 20.35 6.25 14.36
N HIS A 248 19.16 5.77 14.05
CA HIS A 248 18.88 4.84 12.95
C HIS A 248 17.61 5.26 12.19
N PRO A 249 17.71 6.15 11.19
CA PRO A 249 16.53 6.62 10.46
C PRO A 249 15.70 5.49 9.86
N ARG A 250 14.36 5.66 9.88
CA ARG A 250 13.37 4.64 9.54
C ARG A 250 12.42 5.08 8.43
N THR A 251 11.56 4.16 8.01
CA THR A 251 10.38 4.45 7.18
C THR A 251 9.11 4.08 7.93
N MET A 252 8.01 4.76 7.61
CA MET A 252 6.67 4.41 8.07
C MET A 252 5.68 4.60 6.93
N ALA A 253 4.92 3.55 6.60
CA ALA A 253 3.86 3.59 5.60
C ALA A 253 2.50 3.48 6.29
N ILE A 254 1.63 4.47 6.10
CA ILE A 254 0.28 4.52 6.66
C ILE A 254 -0.72 4.10 5.60
N GLY A 255 -1.24 2.90 5.70
CA GLY A 255 -2.21 2.33 4.75
C GLY A 255 -3.63 2.78 5.02
N LEU A 256 -4.29 3.32 3.99
CA LEU A 256 -5.62 3.91 4.07
C LEU A 256 -6.52 3.33 2.97
N HIS A 257 -7.79 3.07 3.31
CA HIS A 257 -8.82 2.63 2.37
C HIS A 257 -9.97 3.64 2.33
N CYS A 258 -10.37 4.05 1.14
CA CYS A 258 -11.39 5.09 0.95
C CYS A 258 -12.70 4.75 1.64
N ARG A 259 -13.10 3.48 1.63
CA ARG A 259 -14.32 2.99 2.30
C ARG A 259 -14.22 2.87 3.81
N LEU A 260 -13.00 2.82 4.38
CA LEU A 260 -12.76 2.65 5.83
C LEU A 260 -12.50 3.99 6.52
N VAL A 261 -11.28 4.51 6.45
CA VAL A 261 -10.94 5.78 7.11
C VAL A 261 -11.62 6.99 6.46
N GLY A 262 -12.08 6.85 5.23
CA GLY A 262 -12.92 7.85 4.58
C GLY A 262 -14.30 8.04 5.22
N ARG A 263 -14.71 7.21 6.20
CA ARG A 263 -15.92 7.41 7.00
C ARG A 263 -15.75 8.58 7.99
N PRO A 264 -16.77 9.46 8.18
CA PRO A 264 -16.62 10.67 9.00
C PRO A 264 -16.12 10.41 10.42
N GLY A 265 -16.59 9.34 11.07
CA GLY A 265 -16.23 9.00 12.44
C GLY A 265 -14.74 8.58 12.60
N ARG A 266 -14.10 8.11 11.54
CA ARG A 266 -12.67 7.71 11.51
C ARG A 266 -11.77 8.80 10.93
N PHE A 267 -12.30 9.56 9.98
CA PHE A 267 -11.57 10.60 9.26
C PHE A 267 -10.99 11.68 10.19
N GLY A 268 -11.70 12.04 11.27
CA GLY A 268 -11.20 13.00 12.26
C GLY A 268 -9.90 12.57 12.94
N ALA A 269 -9.73 11.25 13.16
CA ALA A 269 -8.51 10.68 13.71
C ALA A 269 -7.34 10.76 12.71
N LEU A 270 -7.59 10.42 11.44
CA LEU A 270 -6.59 10.59 10.39
C LEU A 270 -6.14 12.03 10.26
N LYS A 271 -7.07 12.98 10.29
CA LYS A 271 -6.73 14.42 10.21
C LYS A 271 -5.78 14.83 11.34
N ARG A 272 -6.07 14.44 12.59
CA ARG A 272 -5.19 14.72 13.74
C ARG A 272 -3.84 14.05 13.59
N PHE A 273 -3.79 12.84 13.03
CA PHE A 273 -2.53 12.14 12.81
C PHE A 273 -1.65 12.84 11.75
N VAL A 274 -2.25 13.30 10.64
CA VAL A 274 -1.54 14.11 9.64
C VAL A 274 -0.98 15.39 10.28
N GLU A 275 -1.78 16.08 11.09
CA GLU A 275 -1.36 17.28 11.83
C GLU A 275 -0.21 16.98 12.80
N HIS A 276 -0.27 15.84 13.50
CA HIS A 276 0.79 15.39 14.40
C HIS A 276 2.11 15.18 13.65
N VAL A 277 2.10 14.42 12.55
CA VAL A 277 3.28 14.19 11.73
C VAL A 277 3.87 15.51 11.21
N GLN A 278 3.03 16.43 10.70
CA GLN A 278 3.45 17.72 10.17
C GLN A 278 3.94 18.70 11.24
N SER A 279 3.69 18.45 12.51
CA SER A 279 4.17 19.28 13.63
C SER A 279 5.61 18.97 14.05
N HIS A 280 6.23 17.94 13.49
CA HIS A 280 7.61 17.55 13.77
C HIS A 280 8.54 18.04 12.68
N ASP A 281 9.70 18.58 13.10
CA ASP A 281 10.83 18.80 12.20
C ASP A 281 11.51 17.47 11.84
N ASP A 282 12.44 17.46 10.90
CA ASP A 282 13.21 16.27 10.51
C ASP A 282 12.33 15.07 10.06
N VAL A 283 11.17 15.34 9.48
CA VAL A 283 10.28 14.35 8.84
C VAL A 283 10.32 14.56 7.33
N TRP A 284 10.58 13.49 6.60
CA TRP A 284 10.46 13.50 5.14
C TRP A 284 9.13 12.88 4.72
N LEU A 285 8.13 13.73 4.41
CA LEU A 285 6.90 13.30 3.77
C LEU A 285 7.19 12.99 2.29
N CYS A 286 6.94 11.77 1.84
CA CYS A 286 7.37 11.31 0.53
C CYS A 286 6.44 10.23 -0.02
N ARG A 287 6.62 9.93 -1.31
CA ARG A 287 5.96 8.81 -2.01
C ARG A 287 6.87 7.58 -1.92
N GLY A 288 6.30 6.40 -2.21
CA GLY A 288 7.07 5.16 -2.28
C GLY A 288 8.19 5.20 -3.31
N ILE A 289 7.93 5.80 -4.46
CA ILE A 289 8.95 5.98 -5.51
C ILE A 289 10.10 6.89 -5.05
N ASP A 290 9.82 7.92 -4.25
CA ASP A 290 10.85 8.82 -3.75
C ASP A 290 11.81 8.07 -2.80
N ILE A 291 11.26 7.22 -1.91
CA ILE A 291 12.06 6.33 -1.04
C ILE A 291 12.90 5.36 -1.89
N ALA A 292 12.28 4.73 -2.88
CA ALA A 292 12.95 3.76 -3.73
C ALA A 292 14.10 4.37 -4.55
N GLU A 293 13.87 5.51 -5.18
CA GLU A 293 14.90 6.21 -5.96
C GLU A 293 16.03 6.71 -5.07
N HIS A 294 15.72 7.28 -3.91
CA HIS A 294 16.72 7.70 -2.94
C HIS A 294 17.60 6.52 -2.51
N TRP A 295 16.98 5.39 -2.12
CA TRP A 295 17.72 4.20 -1.71
C TRP A 295 18.61 3.65 -2.82
N ARG A 296 18.06 3.51 -4.03
CA ARG A 296 18.81 3.03 -5.22
C ARG A 296 20.01 3.91 -5.58
N SER A 297 19.92 5.20 -5.32
CA SER A 297 21.02 6.13 -5.57
C SER A 297 22.21 5.96 -4.62
N ARG A 298 21.98 5.32 -3.45
CA ARG A 298 22.97 5.19 -2.37
C ARG A 298 23.42 3.76 -2.13
N PHE A 299 22.54 2.80 -2.32
CA PHE A 299 22.78 1.40 -2.01
C PHE A 299 22.62 0.56 -3.28
N SER A 300 23.75 0.12 -3.80
CA SER A 300 23.76 -0.80 -4.94
C SER A 300 23.16 -2.15 -4.57
N VAL A 301 22.68 -2.86 -5.59
CA VAL A 301 22.30 -4.26 -5.44
C VAL A 301 23.46 -5.05 -4.85
N PRO A 302 23.23 -5.90 -3.85
CA PRO A 302 24.25 -6.81 -3.34
C PRO A 302 24.82 -7.69 -4.47
N ALA A 303 26.14 -7.91 -4.46
CA ALA A 303 26.86 -8.69 -5.46
C ALA A 303 26.55 -10.19 -5.37
#